data_67021c2845b96627519903fd7dcfea80
#
_entry.id   67021c2845b96627519903fd7dcfea80
#
_cell.length_a   1.000
_cell.length_b   1.000
_cell.length_c   1.000
_cell.angle_alpha   90.00
_cell.angle_beta   90.00
_cell.angle_gamma   90.00
#
_symmetry.space_group_name_H-M   'P 1'
#
loop_
_entity.id
_entity.type
_entity.pdbx_description
1 polymer ?
#
loop_
_entity_poly.entity_id
_entity_poly.type
_entity_poly.pdbx_seq_one_letter_code
_entity_poly.pdbx_strand_id
1 'polypeptide(L)'
;MTALRVNGATRLYAIVGHPIVQVKSPELYCELFAAAGMNAVMIPMHVLPERFDLTMKVLMGMENIDGLIVTVPYKGRAAPFATRLGTTASRVGAVNALRREADGTWTGDMFDGAGFVRGAETKGEVLRGRRVALFGAGGAGSAIACELAAAGVASLAIIDPQIERAEALAQKLRVSSPACRIEVATAVSRDANMIVNASTVGMRESDGMPGEIGELDPETLVGDVVVSEVATPIIRHAIRHGCRHVSGRDMFAGQSDALMSFFTRA
;
A
#
# COMPACT_ATOMS: atom_id res chain seq x y z
N MET A 1 -26.48 13.97 3.71
CA MET A 1 -25.95 12.75 3.05
C MET A 1 -27.05 12.18 2.17
N THR A 2 -26.86 12.19 0.86
CA THR A 2 -27.82 11.56 -0.06
C THR A 2 -27.76 10.05 0.17
N ALA A 3 -28.90 9.42 0.42
CA ALA A 3 -28.93 7.97 0.67
C ALA A 3 -28.38 7.22 -0.57
N LEU A 4 -27.45 6.30 -0.33
CA LEU A 4 -26.90 5.42 -1.37
C LEU A 4 -28.07 4.63 -2.00
N ARG A 5 -28.31 4.84 -3.31
CA ARG A 5 -29.37 4.12 -4.04
C ARG A 5 -28.73 3.04 -4.89
N VAL A 6 -28.98 1.79 -4.54
CA VAL A 6 -28.56 0.61 -5.32
C VAL A 6 -29.74 0.11 -6.16
N ASN A 7 -29.47 -0.13 -7.45
CA ASN A 7 -30.47 -0.69 -8.38
C ASN A 7 -29.79 -1.66 -9.38
N GLY A 8 -30.53 -2.23 -10.32
CA GLY A 8 -29.99 -3.21 -11.26
C GLY A 8 -28.90 -2.69 -12.22
N ALA A 9 -28.74 -1.37 -12.34
CA ALA A 9 -27.69 -0.74 -13.16
C ALA A 9 -26.46 -0.31 -12.34
N THR A 10 -26.45 -0.55 -11.01
CA THR A 10 -25.34 -0.15 -10.15
C THR A 10 -24.09 -0.97 -10.47
N ARG A 11 -22.99 -0.28 -10.74
CA ARG A 11 -21.68 -0.89 -10.94
C ARG A 11 -21.03 -1.22 -9.59
N LEU A 12 -20.37 -2.35 -9.52
CA LEU A 12 -19.76 -2.84 -8.30
C LEU A 12 -18.26 -2.70 -8.35
N TYR A 13 -17.73 -2.23 -7.25
CA TYR A 13 -16.31 -2.28 -6.90
C TYR A 13 -16.19 -3.07 -5.60
N ALA A 14 -15.09 -3.76 -5.39
CA ALA A 14 -14.88 -4.48 -4.15
C ALA A 14 -13.46 -4.30 -3.61
N ILE A 15 -13.30 -4.35 -2.28
CA ILE A 15 -12.00 -4.54 -1.66
C ILE A 15 -11.92 -5.95 -1.08
N VAL A 16 -10.91 -6.71 -1.52
CA VAL A 16 -10.69 -8.12 -1.16
C VAL A 16 -9.50 -8.23 -0.22
N GLY A 17 -9.67 -8.87 0.92
CA GLY A 17 -8.61 -9.05 1.91
C GLY A 17 -8.94 -10.03 3.04
N HIS A 18 -7.95 -10.25 3.93
CA HIS A 18 -8.08 -11.05 5.14
C HIS A 18 -7.07 -10.61 6.20
N PRO A 19 -7.49 -10.09 7.37
CA PRO A 19 -8.87 -9.67 7.69
C PRO A 19 -9.32 -8.47 6.85
N ILE A 20 -10.63 -8.10 6.93
CA ILE A 20 -11.19 -7.02 6.11
C ILE A 20 -11.88 -5.92 6.94
N VAL A 21 -12.14 -6.15 8.22
CA VAL A 21 -12.93 -5.26 9.09
C VAL A 21 -12.30 -3.86 9.24
N GLN A 22 -10.99 -3.76 9.11
CA GLN A 22 -10.22 -2.53 9.30
C GLN A 22 -10.20 -1.59 8.08
N VAL A 23 -10.67 -2.04 6.90
CA VAL A 23 -10.54 -1.25 5.66
C VAL A 23 -11.48 -0.04 5.64
N LYS A 24 -11.00 1.06 5.10
CA LYS A 24 -11.75 2.34 4.96
C LYS A 24 -12.12 2.65 3.51
N SER A 25 -11.67 1.83 2.56
CA SER A 25 -11.94 2.04 1.14
C SER A 25 -13.44 2.06 0.79
N PRO A 26 -14.32 1.21 1.37
CA PRO A 26 -15.75 1.27 1.02
C PRO A 26 -16.39 2.62 1.33
N GLU A 27 -16.10 3.20 2.49
CA GLU A 27 -16.62 4.51 2.90
C GLU A 27 -16.15 5.59 1.92
N LEU A 28 -14.83 5.70 1.73
CA LEU A 28 -14.23 6.72 0.88
C LEU A 28 -14.68 6.61 -0.58
N TYR A 29 -14.59 5.42 -1.19
CA TYR A 29 -14.88 5.29 -2.62
C TYR A 29 -16.37 5.40 -2.93
N CYS A 30 -17.29 5.00 -2.03
CA CYS A 30 -18.70 5.31 -2.22
C CYS A 30 -18.97 6.81 -2.25
N GLU A 31 -18.28 7.61 -1.41
CA GLU A 31 -18.38 9.08 -1.44
C GLU A 31 -17.78 9.65 -2.72
N LEU A 32 -16.61 9.19 -3.15
CA LEU A 32 -15.95 9.63 -4.38
C LEU A 32 -16.77 9.28 -5.63
N PHE A 33 -17.35 8.09 -5.70
CA PHE A 33 -18.24 7.69 -6.80
C PHE A 33 -19.49 8.57 -6.85
N ALA A 34 -20.10 8.85 -5.68
CA ALA A 34 -21.25 9.75 -5.60
C ALA A 34 -20.90 11.19 -6.05
N ALA A 35 -19.74 11.71 -5.61
CA ALA A 35 -19.25 13.02 -6.01
C ALA A 35 -18.96 13.11 -7.52
N ALA A 36 -18.51 12.01 -8.13
CA ALA A 36 -18.29 11.88 -9.58
C ALA A 36 -19.59 11.58 -10.37
N GLY A 37 -20.76 11.52 -9.71
CA GLY A 37 -22.04 11.21 -10.36
C GLY A 37 -22.16 9.76 -10.85
N MET A 38 -21.34 8.86 -10.36
CA MET A 38 -21.34 7.44 -10.74
C MET A 38 -22.41 6.67 -9.97
N ASN A 39 -23.19 5.84 -10.68
CA ASN A 39 -24.05 4.82 -10.06
C ASN A 39 -23.20 3.60 -9.69
N ALA A 40 -22.36 3.71 -8.67
CA ALA A 40 -21.40 2.71 -8.27
C ALA A 40 -21.29 2.61 -6.75
N VAL A 41 -20.92 1.43 -6.25
CA VAL A 41 -20.67 1.17 -4.84
C VAL A 41 -19.41 0.33 -4.68
N MET A 42 -18.69 0.53 -3.58
CA MET A 42 -17.60 -0.34 -3.16
C MET A 42 -18.01 -1.16 -1.95
N ILE A 43 -17.79 -2.46 -2.00
CA ILE A 43 -18.15 -3.41 -0.95
C ILE A 43 -16.92 -4.13 -0.39
N PRO A 44 -16.85 -4.38 0.94
CA PRO A 44 -15.78 -5.17 1.53
C PRO A 44 -16.06 -6.67 1.33
N MET A 45 -15.02 -7.41 0.94
CA MET A 45 -15.09 -8.87 0.78
C MET A 45 -14.02 -9.55 1.64
N HIS A 46 -14.48 -10.20 2.70
CA HIS A 46 -13.62 -11.02 3.54
C HIS A 46 -13.44 -12.40 2.91
N VAL A 47 -12.25 -12.67 2.41
CA VAL A 47 -11.93 -13.89 1.68
C VAL A 47 -10.79 -14.63 2.38
N LEU A 48 -11.03 -15.88 2.75
CA LEU A 48 -10.00 -16.74 3.36
C LEU A 48 -8.92 -17.13 2.33
N PRO A 49 -7.67 -17.35 2.76
CA PRO A 49 -6.54 -17.61 1.85
C PRO A 49 -6.75 -18.78 0.87
N GLU A 50 -7.40 -19.84 1.33
CA GLU A 50 -7.71 -21.03 0.52
C GLU A 50 -8.83 -20.80 -0.51
N ARG A 51 -9.61 -19.74 -0.37
CA ARG A 51 -10.71 -19.37 -1.27
C ARG A 51 -10.35 -18.26 -2.25
N PHE A 52 -9.19 -17.61 -2.07
CA PHE A 52 -8.84 -16.40 -2.80
C PHE A 52 -8.90 -16.58 -4.32
N ASP A 53 -8.21 -17.58 -4.87
CA ASP A 53 -8.08 -17.74 -6.32
C ASP A 53 -9.44 -18.07 -6.99
N LEU A 54 -10.27 -18.87 -6.33
CA LEU A 54 -11.62 -19.15 -6.81
C LEU A 54 -12.49 -17.90 -6.76
N THR A 55 -12.44 -17.15 -5.66
CA THR A 55 -13.21 -15.91 -5.50
C THR A 55 -12.82 -14.88 -6.55
N MET A 56 -11.52 -14.68 -6.80
CA MET A 56 -11.07 -13.75 -7.84
C MET A 56 -11.64 -14.11 -9.22
N LYS A 57 -11.58 -15.39 -9.62
CA LYS A 57 -12.15 -15.85 -10.90
C LYS A 57 -13.64 -15.58 -10.99
N VAL A 58 -14.40 -15.79 -9.91
CA VAL A 58 -15.85 -15.55 -9.86
C VAL A 58 -16.14 -14.07 -9.99
N LEU A 59 -15.49 -13.22 -9.18
CA LEU A 59 -15.69 -11.76 -9.21
C LEU A 59 -15.34 -11.16 -10.56
N MET A 60 -14.22 -11.56 -11.14
CA MET A 60 -13.75 -11.05 -12.42
C MET A 60 -14.58 -11.53 -13.60
N GLY A 61 -15.38 -12.59 -13.43
CA GLY A 61 -16.36 -13.08 -14.41
C GLY A 61 -17.72 -12.39 -14.35
N MET A 62 -17.99 -11.56 -13.33
CA MET A 62 -19.26 -10.82 -13.20
C MET A 62 -19.25 -9.56 -14.06
N GLU A 63 -20.28 -9.36 -14.91
CA GLU A 63 -20.33 -8.24 -15.86
C GLU A 63 -20.52 -6.87 -15.21
N ASN A 64 -21.02 -6.81 -13.99
CA ASN A 64 -21.26 -5.56 -13.27
C ASN A 64 -20.16 -5.23 -12.25
N ILE A 65 -19.05 -5.97 -12.19
CA ILE A 65 -17.86 -5.62 -11.41
C ILE A 65 -16.84 -4.93 -12.32
N ASP A 66 -16.53 -3.65 -12.01
CA ASP A 66 -15.62 -2.81 -12.79
C ASP A 66 -14.24 -2.68 -12.19
N GLY A 67 -14.10 -2.90 -10.88
CA GLY A 67 -12.82 -2.76 -10.22
C GLY A 67 -12.71 -3.50 -8.90
N LEU A 68 -11.48 -3.89 -8.57
CA LEU A 68 -11.15 -4.57 -7.34
C LEU A 68 -9.96 -3.86 -6.69
N ILE A 69 -10.06 -3.52 -5.42
CA ILE A 69 -8.91 -3.22 -4.56
C ILE A 69 -8.49 -4.53 -3.89
N VAL A 70 -7.20 -4.76 -3.84
CA VAL A 70 -6.62 -5.94 -3.19
C VAL A 70 -5.74 -5.48 -2.02
N THR A 71 -6.05 -6.00 -0.84
CA THR A 71 -5.28 -5.71 0.36
C THR A 71 -4.61 -6.97 0.92
N VAL A 72 -4.05 -6.87 2.10
CA VAL A 72 -3.35 -7.96 2.80
C VAL A 72 -4.23 -9.22 2.84
N PRO A 73 -3.67 -10.40 2.63
CA PRO A 73 -2.30 -10.74 2.26
C PRO A 73 -2.11 -10.98 0.74
N TYR A 74 -3.00 -10.49 -0.12
CA TYR A 74 -3.21 -11.02 -1.47
C TYR A 74 -2.53 -10.25 -2.60
N LYS A 75 -1.88 -9.11 -2.34
CA LYS A 75 -1.35 -8.21 -3.39
C LYS A 75 -0.42 -8.91 -4.40
N GLY A 76 0.48 -9.79 -3.92
CA GLY A 76 1.33 -10.62 -4.79
C GLY A 76 0.55 -11.72 -5.54
N ARG A 77 -0.41 -12.38 -4.85
CA ARG A 77 -1.25 -13.43 -5.46
C ARG A 77 -2.24 -12.88 -6.49
N ALA A 78 -2.56 -11.59 -6.42
CA ALA A 78 -3.51 -10.97 -7.34
C ALA A 78 -2.87 -10.57 -8.68
N ALA A 79 -1.57 -10.34 -8.74
CA ALA A 79 -0.89 -9.93 -9.97
C ALA A 79 -1.11 -10.86 -11.18
N PRO A 80 -1.09 -12.21 -11.02
CA PRO A 80 -1.36 -13.14 -12.14
C PRO A 80 -2.78 -13.07 -12.72
N PHE A 81 -3.73 -12.44 -12.03
CA PHE A 81 -5.09 -12.27 -12.54
C PHE A 81 -5.21 -11.09 -13.52
N ALA A 82 -4.26 -10.17 -13.52
CA ALA A 82 -4.23 -9.08 -14.48
C ALA A 82 -3.73 -9.58 -15.84
N THR A 83 -4.46 -9.25 -16.90
CA THR A 83 -4.02 -9.47 -18.29
C THR A 83 -2.90 -8.49 -18.66
N ARG A 84 -2.93 -7.29 -18.10
CA ARG A 84 -1.94 -6.24 -18.25
C ARG A 84 -1.54 -5.70 -16.88
N LEU A 85 -0.25 -5.46 -16.71
CA LEU A 85 0.28 -4.81 -15.51
C LEU A 85 0.77 -3.40 -15.85
N GLY A 86 0.41 -2.45 -15.00
CA GLY A 86 0.98 -1.12 -15.02
C GLY A 86 2.47 -1.11 -14.65
N THR A 87 3.08 0.06 -14.74
CA THR A 87 4.54 0.19 -14.57
C THR A 87 5.01 -0.22 -13.19
N THR A 88 4.31 0.22 -12.14
CA THR A 88 4.68 -0.08 -10.76
C THR A 88 4.44 -1.55 -10.44
N ALA A 89 3.26 -2.08 -10.81
CA ALA A 89 2.95 -3.49 -10.61
C ALA A 89 3.94 -4.43 -11.30
N SER A 90 4.37 -4.11 -12.52
CA SER A 90 5.37 -4.90 -13.27
C SER A 90 6.72 -4.95 -12.54
N ARG A 91 7.16 -3.84 -11.94
CA ARG A 91 8.42 -3.78 -11.18
C ARG A 91 8.33 -4.54 -9.86
N VAL A 92 7.20 -4.38 -9.17
CA VAL A 92 6.99 -4.93 -7.82
C VAL A 92 6.61 -6.42 -7.86
N GLY A 93 5.83 -6.84 -8.88
CA GLY A 93 5.23 -8.16 -8.96
C GLY A 93 4.01 -8.32 -8.05
N ALA A 94 3.33 -7.20 -7.76
CA ALA A 94 2.13 -7.18 -6.92
C ALA A 94 1.18 -6.08 -7.41
N VAL A 95 -0.12 -6.25 -7.14
CA VAL A 95 -1.16 -5.26 -7.45
C VAL A 95 -1.97 -4.94 -6.19
N ASN A 96 -2.39 -3.69 -6.02
CA ASN A 96 -3.41 -3.32 -5.06
C ASN A 96 -4.72 -2.85 -5.71
N ALA A 97 -4.73 -2.68 -7.04
CA ALA A 97 -5.94 -2.38 -7.80
C ALA A 97 -5.98 -3.18 -9.11
N LEU A 98 -7.18 -3.60 -9.47
CA LEU A 98 -7.52 -4.25 -10.73
C LEU A 98 -8.73 -3.53 -11.32
N ARG A 99 -8.68 -3.17 -12.60
CA ARG A 99 -9.75 -2.52 -13.34
C ARG A 99 -10.14 -3.36 -14.53
N ARG A 100 -11.45 -3.51 -14.76
CA ARG A 100 -11.99 -4.14 -15.95
C ARG A 100 -11.88 -3.21 -17.16
N GLU A 101 -11.40 -3.73 -18.27
CA GLU A 101 -11.35 -3.03 -19.53
C GLU A 101 -12.61 -3.25 -20.35
N ALA A 102 -12.80 -2.42 -21.40
CA ALA A 102 -13.98 -2.52 -22.26
C ALA A 102 -14.07 -3.85 -23.02
N ASP A 103 -12.92 -4.50 -23.26
CA ASP A 103 -12.84 -5.82 -23.90
C ASP A 103 -13.01 -6.99 -22.91
N GLY A 104 -13.33 -6.70 -21.64
CA GLY A 104 -13.49 -7.69 -20.59
C GLY A 104 -12.20 -8.16 -19.96
N THR A 105 -11.04 -7.74 -20.44
CA THR A 105 -9.74 -8.03 -19.83
C THR A 105 -9.52 -7.18 -18.56
N TRP A 106 -8.49 -7.46 -17.80
CA TRP A 106 -8.20 -6.77 -16.55
C TRP A 106 -6.79 -6.17 -16.53
N THR A 107 -6.71 -4.90 -16.19
CA THR A 107 -5.46 -4.20 -15.95
C THR A 107 -5.24 -4.07 -14.44
N GLY A 108 -4.04 -4.41 -13.97
CA GLY A 108 -3.66 -4.26 -12.57
C GLY A 108 -2.51 -3.26 -12.38
N ASP A 109 -2.56 -2.48 -11.30
CA ASP A 109 -1.41 -1.65 -10.90
C ASP A 109 -1.28 -1.54 -9.38
N MET A 110 -0.21 -0.86 -8.94
CA MET A 110 0.19 -0.76 -7.54
C MET A 110 0.36 0.71 -7.14
N PHE A 111 -0.44 1.17 -6.20
CA PHE A 111 -0.53 2.58 -5.80
C PHE A 111 0.00 2.85 -4.37
N ASP A 112 0.31 1.84 -3.58
CA ASP A 112 0.73 2.02 -2.18
C ASP A 112 1.99 2.88 -2.05
N GLY A 113 2.99 2.64 -2.90
CA GLY A 113 4.25 3.38 -2.84
C GLY A 113 4.05 4.85 -3.19
N ALA A 114 3.36 5.14 -4.30
CA ALA A 114 3.03 6.50 -4.70
C ALA A 114 2.18 7.20 -3.65
N GLY A 115 1.22 6.48 -3.04
CA GLY A 115 0.41 6.99 -1.94
C GLY A 115 1.23 7.38 -0.71
N PHE A 116 2.20 6.55 -0.35
CA PHE A 116 3.09 6.84 0.77
C PHE A 116 3.96 8.08 0.52
N VAL A 117 4.60 8.16 -0.65
CA VAL A 117 5.42 9.31 -1.04
C VAL A 117 4.59 10.57 -1.09
N ARG A 118 3.41 10.55 -1.74
CA ARG A 118 2.52 11.71 -1.80
C ARG A 118 1.99 12.11 -0.41
N GLY A 119 1.69 11.14 0.46
CA GLY A 119 1.30 11.40 1.84
C GLY A 119 2.39 12.12 2.63
N ALA A 120 3.65 11.74 2.44
CA ALA A 120 4.80 12.42 3.03
C ALA A 120 4.97 13.84 2.48
N GLU A 121 4.92 14.02 1.16
CA GLU A 121 5.05 15.31 0.49
C GLU A 121 3.95 16.30 0.91
N THR A 122 2.71 15.82 1.05
CA THR A 122 1.57 16.65 1.51
C THR A 122 1.79 17.18 2.93
N LYS A 123 2.58 16.49 3.74
CA LYS A 123 2.99 16.94 5.08
C LYS A 123 4.26 17.80 5.05
N GLY A 124 4.77 18.14 3.88
CA GLY A 124 5.98 18.95 3.71
C GLY A 124 7.29 18.19 3.93
N GLU A 125 7.26 16.84 3.91
CA GLU A 125 8.44 16.03 4.14
C GLU A 125 9.32 15.95 2.89
N VAL A 126 10.62 16.11 3.07
CA VAL A 126 11.62 15.92 2.02
C VAL A 126 12.21 14.52 2.15
N LEU A 127 12.03 13.70 1.10
CA LEU A 127 12.49 12.32 1.07
C LEU A 127 13.90 12.18 0.46
N ARG A 128 14.24 13.07 -0.47
CA ARG A 128 15.55 13.07 -1.14
C ARG A 128 16.70 13.11 -0.13
N GLY A 129 17.65 12.21 -0.32
CA GLY A 129 18.84 12.11 0.53
C GLY A 129 18.63 11.41 1.88
N ARG A 130 17.41 10.97 2.20
CA ARG A 130 17.16 10.21 3.43
C ARG A 130 17.84 8.83 3.37
N ARG A 131 18.30 8.36 4.55
CA ARG A 131 18.78 7.00 4.76
C ARG A 131 17.68 6.23 5.48
N VAL A 132 17.10 5.27 4.77
CA VAL A 132 15.84 4.63 5.15
C VAL A 132 16.08 3.23 5.70
N ALA A 133 15.51 2.90 6.86
CA ALA A 133 15.29 1.53 7.32
C ALA A 133 13.82 1.15 7.03
N LEU A 134 13.60 0.13 6.20
CA LEU A 134 12.29 -0.32 5.77
C LEU A 134 11.99 -1.71 6.34
N PHE A 135 11.01 -1.81 7.18
CA PHE A 135 10.49 -3.07 7.70
C PHE A 135 9.40 -3.62 6.77
N GLY A 136 9.61 -4.84 6.27
CA GLY A 136 8.69 -5.58 5.41
C GLY A 136 9.02 -5.45 3.93
N ALA A 137 9.22 -6.62 3.28
CA ALA A 137 9.47 -6.78 1.85
C ALA A 137 8.28 -7.45 1.12
N GLY A 138 7.06 -7.29 1.67
CA GLY A 138 5.81 -7.71 1.05
C GLY A 138 5.38 -6.78 -0.09
N GLY A 139 4.15 -6.93 -0.58
CA GLY A 139 3.62 -6.12 -1.70
C GLY A 139 3.69 -4.61 -1.45
N ALA A 140 3.24 -4.14 -0.28
CA ALA A 140 3.30 -2.71 0.08
C ALA A 140 4.75 -2.25 0.26
N GLY A 141 5.57 -3.02 1.01
CA GLY A 141 6.98 -2.69 1.23
C GLY A 141 7.78 -2.60 -0.06
N SER A 142 7.55 -3.54 -0.99
CA SER A 142 8.19 -3.49 -2.31
C SER A 142 7.79 -2.26 -3.11
N ALA A 143 6.52 -1.87 -3.08
CA ALA A 143 6.03 -0.67 -3.76
C ALA A 143 6.63 0.61 -3.15
N ILE A 144 6.65 0.70 -1.82
CA ILE A 144 7.22 1.85 -1.10
C ILE A 144 8.73 1.95 -1.35
N ALA A 145 9.44 0.82 -1.31
CA ALA A 145 10.88 0.80 -1.62
C ALA A 145 11.19 1.33 -3.02
N CYS A 146 10.40 0.92 -4.04
CA CYS A 146 10.54 1.41 -5.40
C CYS A 146 10.33 2.93 -5.49
N GLU A 147 9.27 3.45 -4.88
CA GLU A 147 8.93 4.87 -4.94
C GLU A 147 9.88 5.73 -4.10
N LEU A 148 10.32 5.27 -2.93
CA LEU A 148 11.36 5.95 -2.15
C LEU A 148 12.68 6.05 -2.92
N ALA A 149 13.10 4.96 -3.57
CA ALA A 149 14.29 4.98 -4.42
C ALA A 149 14.14 5.97 -5.58
N ALA A 150 12.97 6.02 -6.24
CA ALA A 150 12.65 6.98 -7.29
C ALA A 150 12.60 8.43 -6.76
N ALA A 151 12.13 8.66 -5.53
CA ALA A 151 12.15 9.95 -4.85
C ALA A 151 13.57 10.43 -4.47
N GLY A 152 14.58 9.57 -4.67
CA GLY A 152 15.99 9.92 -4.49
C GLY A 152 16.49 9.80 -3.07
N VAL A 153 15.99 8.85 -2.28
CA VAL A 153 16.60 8.52 -0.98
C VAL A 153 18.05 8.05 -1.20
N ALA A 154 18.94 8.34 -0.27
CA ALA A 154 20.35 8.01 -0.40
C ALA A 154 20.59 6.50 -0.21
N SER A 155 19.86 5.88 0.70
CA SER A 155 19.96 4.44 0.95
C SER A 155 18.65 3.83 1.47
N LEU A 156 18.49 2.53 1.18
CA LEU A 156 17.42 1.68 1.70
C LEU A 156 18.03 0.43 2.33
N ALA A 157 17.87 0.29 3.64
CA ALA A 157 18.14 -0.93 4.39
C ALA A 157 16.81 -1.70 4.55
N ILE A 158 16.69 -2.84 3.89
CA ILE A 158 15.48 -3.66 3.88
C ILE A 158 15.56 -4.70 4.97
N ILE A 159 14.57 -4.72 5.85
CA ILE A 159 14.48 -5.62 7.01
C ILE A 159 13.21 -6.45 6.89
N ASP A 160 13.34 -7.76 6.75
CA ASP A 160 12.20 -8.69 6.72
C ASP A 160 12.61 -9.98 7.46
N PRO A 161 11.74 -10.56 8.30
CA PRO A 161 12.03 -11.82 8.97
C PRO A 161 12.29 -12.99 7.99
N GLN A 162 11.76 -12.90 6.76
CA GLN A 162 12.09 -13.79 5.65
C GLN A 162 13.19 -13.14 4.81
N ILE A 163 14.43 -13.44 5.13
CA ILE A 163 15.62 -12.82 4.52
C ILE A 163 15.61 -12.92 2.99
N GLU A 164 15.10 -14.03 2.44
CA GLU A 164 15.01 -14.28 1.01
C GLU A 164 14.10 -13.26 0.31
N ARG A 165 13.06 -12.78 0.98
CA ARG A 165 12.19 -11.70 0.46
C ARG A 165 12.93 -10.38 0.39
N ALA A 166 13.67 -10.04 1.45
CA ALA A 166 14.48 -8.82 1.48
C ALA A 166 15.56 -8.84 0.39
N GLU A 167 16.24 -9.98 0.22
CA GLU A 167 17.26 -10.16 -0.82
C GLU A 167 16.69 -10.06 -2.22
N ALA A 168 15.54 -10.72 -2.49
CA ALA A 168 14.87 -10.66 -3.78
C ALA A 168 14.45 -9.22 -4.14
N LEU A 169 13.93 -8.45 -3.17
CA LEU A 169 13.59 -7.05 -3.34
C LEU A 169 14.86 -6.20 -3.57
N ALA A 170 15.89 -6.39 -2.75
CA ALA A 170 17.14 -5.66 -2.87
C ALA A 170 17.80 -5.88 -4.24
N GLN A 171 17.80 -7.11 -4.75
CA GLN A 171 18.34 -7.43 -6.07
C GLN A 171 17.61 -6.67 -7.19
N LYS A 172 16.27 -6.65 -7.17
CA LYS A 172 15.46 -5.90 -8.13
C LYS A 172 15.76 -4.40 -8.08
N LEU A 173 15.85 -3.84 -6.88
CA LEU A 173 16.09 -2.40 -6.70
C LEU A 173 17.50 -1.98 -7.11
N ARG A 174 18.52 -2.78 -6.87
CA ARG A 174 19.89 -2.50 -7.35
C ARG A 174 19.97 -2.36 -8.86
N VAL A 175 19.15 -3.12 -9.59
CA VAL A 175 19.07 -3.03 -11.06
C VAL A 175 18.26 -1.81 -11.50
N SER A 176 17.10 -1.59 -10.88
CA SER A 176 16.17 -0.53 -11.32
C SER A 176 16.47 0.86 -10.77
N SER A 177 17.27 0.95 -9.71
CA SER A 177 17.55 2.21 -9.00
C SER A 177 19.02 2.31 -8.58
N PRO A 178 19.97 2.33 -9.54
CA PRO A 178 21.40 2.24 -9.24
C PRO A 178 21.96 3.45 -8.47
N ALA A 179 21.25 4.57 -8.42
CA ALA A 179 21.62 5.75 -7.66
C ALA A 179 21.32 5.63 -6.15
N CYS A 180 20.48 4.66 -5.74
CA CYS A 180 20.16 4.41 -4.34
C CYS A 180 21.00 3.24 -3.82
N ARG A 181 21.66 3.42 -2.68
CA ARG A 181 22.37 2.31 -2.02
C ARG A 181 21.36 1.35 -1.40
N ILE A 182 21.31 0.11 -1.86
CA ILE A 182 20.37 -0.91 -1.39
C ILE A 182 21.11 -1.99 -0.62
N GLU A 183 20.69 -2.24 0.61
CA GLU A 183 21.23 -3.30 1.46
C GLU A 183 20.11 -4.10 2.15
N VAL A 184 20.41 -5.31 2.53
CA VAL A 184 19.58 -6.14 3.41
C VAL A 184 20.17 -6.04 4.80
N ALA A 185 19.33 -5.78 5.79
CA ALA A 185 19.73 -5.60 7.17
C ALA A 185 18.84 -6.41 8.12
N THR A 186 19.36 -6.66 9.32
CA THR A 186 18.63 -7.32 10.40
C THR A 186 18.24 -6.36 11.53
N ALA A 187 18.78 -5.14 11.50
CA ALA A 187 18.52 -4.10 12.49
C ALA A 187 18.59 -2.71 11.85
N VAL A 188 18.02 -1.74 12.53
CA VAL A 188 18.09 -0.32 12.14
C VAL A 188 19.50 0.21 12.37
N SER A 189 20.09 0.78 11.34
CA SER A 189 21.39 1.46 11.47
C SER A 189 21.25 2.78 12.24
N ARG A 190 22.27 3.13 13.02
CA ARG A 190 22.32 4.40 13.81
C ARG A 190 22.29 5.66 12.94
N ASP A 191 22.70 5.55 11.68
CA ASP A 191 22.69 6.66 10.73
C ASP A 191 21.38 6.77 9.94
N ALA A 192 20.43 5.86 10.14
CA ALA A 192 19.10 5.96 9.54
C ALA A 192 18.37 7.19 10.09
N ASN A 193 17.89 8.05 9.18
CA ASN A 193 17.11 9.24 9.52
C ASN A 193 15.67 9.18 8.96
N MET A 194 15.27 7.97 8.50
CA MET A 194 13.90 7.63 8.17
C MET A 194 13.68 6.15 8.48
N ILE A 195 12.59 5.85 9.16
CA ILE A 195 12.20 4.47 9.51
C ILE A 195 10.79 4.25 9.02
N VAL A 196 10.56 3.21 8.24
CA VAL A 196 9.25 2.91 7.66
C VAL A 196 8.82 1.50 8.03
N ASN A 197 7.68 1.38 8.69
CA ASN A 197 7.00 0.10 8.85
C ASN A 197 6.07 -0.14 7.66
N ALA A 198 6.44 -1.05 6.77
CA ALA A 198 5.61 -1.55 5.68
C ALA A 198 5.19 -3.01 5.89
N SER A 199 5.31 -3.51 7.11
CA SER A 199 4.84 -4.82 7.53
C SER A 199 3.39 -4.77 8.05
N THR A 200 2.87 -5.92 8.47
CA THR A 200 1.54 -6.01 9.11
C THR A 200 1.60 -5.81 10.63
N VAL A 201 2.78 -5.60 11.20
CA VAL A 201 2.95 -5.37 12.65
C VAL A 201 2.34 -4.02 13.02
N GLY A 202 1.51 -4.02 14.04
CA GLY A 202 0.72 -2.85 14.46
C GLY A 202 -0.74 -2.86 13.95
N MET A 203 -1.13 -3.87 13.16
CA MET A 203 -2.53 -4.06 12.75
C MET A 203 -3.42 -4.58 13.87
N ARG A 204 -2.84 -5.33 14.81
CA ARG A 204 -3.55 -5.85 15.98
C ARG A 204 -3.18 -5.02 17.19
N GLU A 205 -4.11 -4.86 18.11
CA GLU A 205 -3.87 -4.13 19.36
C GLU A 205 -2.75 -4.77 20.22
N SER A 206 -2.59 -6.10 20.09
CA SER A 206 -1.54 -6.88 20.76
C SER A 206 -0.16 -6.78 20.08
N ASP A 207 -0.06 -6.18 18.91
CA ASP A 207 1.20 -6.09 18.20
C ASP A 207 2.16 -5.10 18.89
N GLY A 208 3.44 -5.45 18.89
CA GLY A 208 4.52 -4.58 19.35
C GLY A 208 5.10 -3.70 18.26
N MET A 209 6.40 -3.42 18.37
CA MET A 209 7.20 -2.73 17.37
C MET A 209 7.58 -3.69 16.23
N PRO A 210 7.80 -3.20 14.99
CA PRO A 210 8.19 -4.06 13.87
C PRO A 210 9.62 -4.63 13.99
N GLY A 211 10.39 -4.14 14.94
CA GLY A 211 11.73 -4.57 15.29
C GLY A 211 12.29 -3.73 16.42
N GLU A 212 13.56 -3.96 16.74
CA GLU A 212 14.27 -3.12 17.72
C GLU A 212 14.55 -1.74 17.10
N ILE A 213 13.85 -0.74 17.61
CA ILE A 213 14.02 0.67 17.27
C ILE A 213 14.37 1.38 18.58
N GLY A 214 15.61 1.76 18.73
CA GLY A 214 16.09 2.47 19.91
C GLY A 214 15.51 3.88 20.07
N GLU A 215 16.19 4.73 20.79
CA GLU A 215 15.87 6.16 20.87
C GLU A 215 16.01 6.80 19.49
N LEU A 216 15.10 7.72 19.17
CA LEU A 216 15.07 8.42 17.90
C LEU A 216 15.57 9.87 18.06
N ASP A 217 16.35 10.32 17.10
CA ASP A 217 16.60 11.74 16.91
C ASP A 217 15.29 12.42 16.47
N PRO A 218 14.89 13.57 17.03
CA PRO A 218 13.69 14.32 16.63
C PRO A 218 13.59 14.63 15.12
N GLU A 219 14.74 14.71 14.42
CA GLU A 219 14.77 14.91 12.95
C GLU A 219 14.50 13.63 12.15
N THR A 220 14.38 12.47 12.82
CA THR A 220 14.02 11.22 12.17
C THR A 220 12.57 11.27 11.68
N LEU A 221 12.34 10.93 10.42
CA LEU A 221 11.01 10.74 9.88
C LEU A 221 10.55 9.30 10.09
N VAL A 222 9.37 9.10 10.68
CA VAL A 222 8.81 7.75 10.89
C VAL A 222 7.59 7.54 10.03
N GLY A 223 7.57 6.46 9.25
CA GLY A 223 6.44 6.05 8.41
C GLY A 223 5.78 4.77 8.92
N ASP A 224 4.47 4.65 8.75
CA ASP A 224 3.71 3.43 8.99
C ASP A 224 2.60 3.26 7.96
N VAL A 225 2.50 2.08 7.35
CA VAL A 225 1.45 1.78 6.36
C VAL A 225 0.15 1.29 6.99
N VAL A 226 0.15 0.99 8.27
CA VAL A 226 -1.03 0.48 8.96
C VAL A 226 -2.08 1.57 9.10
N VAL A 227 -3.22 1.36 8.44
CA VAL A 227 -4.38 2.26 8.56
C VAL A 227 -5.10 1.93 9.87
N SER A 228 -5.03 2.86 10.82
CA SER A 228 -5.62 2.70 12.15
C SER A 228 -6.27 3.99 12.63
N GLU A 229 -7.28 3.89 13.48
CA GLU A 229 -7.90 5.05 14.15
C GLU A 229 -7.05 5.58 15.30
N VAL A 230 -6.30 4.69 15.93
CA VAL A 230 -5.36 5.04 17.00
C VAL A 230 -3.92 4.95 16.48
N ALA A 231 -3.03 5.73 17.07
CA ALA A 231 -1.62 5.65 16.72
C ALA A 231 -1.07 4.23 16.97
N THR A 232 -0.39 3.67 15.98
CA THR A 232 0.28 2.36 16.10
C THR A 232 1.47 2.43 17.06
N PRO A 233 2.04 1.31 17.51
CA PRO A 233 3.20 1.31 18.39
C PRO A 233 4.37 2.16 17.87
N ILE A 234 4.69 2.06 16.58
CA ILE A 234 5.79 2.82 15.99
C ILE A 234 5.47 4.32 15.90
N ILE A 235 4.23 4.69 15.58
CA ILE A 235 3.81 6.10 15.55
C ILE A 235 3.79 6.69 16.98
N ARG A 236 3.31 5.93 17.98
CA ARG A 236 3.44 6.38 19.40
C ARG A 236 4.88 6.57 19.83
N HIS A 237 5.79 5.72 19.36
CA HIS A 237 7.22 5.84 19.61
C HIS A 237 7.76 7.12 18.98
N ALA A 238 7.44 7.40 17.72
CA ALA A 238 7.82 8.64 17.04
C ALA A 238 7.33 9.90 17.80
N ILE A 239 6.07 9.92 18.21
CA ILE A 239 5.48 11.05 18.94
C ILE A 239 6.21 11.29 20.27
N ARG A 240 6.53 10.24 21.01
CA ARG A 240 7.29 10.37 22.30
C ARG A 240 8.66 10.97 22.14
N HIS A 241 9.30 10.78 20.97
CA HIS A 241 10.62 11.34 20.66
C HIS A 241 10.57 12.68 19.88
N GLY A 242 9.37 13.25 19.70
CA GLY A 242 9.21 14.51 18.97
C GLY A 242 9.42 14.38 17.45
N CYS A 243 9.40 13.16 16.91
CA CYS A 243 9.64 12.91 15.49
C CYS A 243 8.42 13.23 14.63
N ARG A 244 8.66 13.75 13.45
CA ARG A 244 7.64 13.84 12.40
C ARG A 244 7.28 12.45 11.88
N HIS A 245 6.04 12.28 11.42
CA HIS A 245 5.59 10.96 10.98
C HIS A 245 4.58 11.02 9.84
N VAL A 246 4.55 9.94 9.05
CA VAL A 246 3.60 9.64 7.98
C VAL A 246 2.83 8.39 8.38
N SER A 247 1.55 8.50 8.58
CA SER A 247 0.68 7.39 9.00
C SER A 247 0.08 6.64 7.80
N GLY A 248 -0.50 5.46 8.06
CA GLY A 248 -1.27 4.74 7.05
C GLY A 248 -2.47 5.54 6.51
N ARG A 249 -3.01 6.49 7.27
CA ARG A 249 -4.05 7.41 6.79
C ARG A 249 -3.50 8.40 5.77
N ASP A 250 -2.30 8.93 6.00
CA ASP A 250 -1.63 9.84 5.06
C ASP A 250 -1.34 9.11 3.74
N MET A 251 -0.85 7.87 3.82
CA MET A 251 -0.65 7.01 2.65
C MET A 251 -1.97 6.72 1.93
N PHE A 252 -3.02 6.37 2.66
CA PHE A 252 -4.35 6.08 2.10
C PHE A 252 -4.95 7.29 1.39
N ALA A 253 -4.85 8.47 1.99
CA ALA A 253 -5.26 9.73 1.34
C ALA A 253 -4.41 10.03 0.10
N GLY A 254 -3.09 9.81 0.19
CA GLY A 254 -2.16 10.06 -0.91
C GLY A 254 -2.39 9.21 -2.16
N GLN A 255 -2.99 8.00 -2.03
CA GLN A 255 -3.28 7.16 -3.19
C GLN A 255 -4.69 7.32 -3.76
N SER A 256 -5.62 7.98 -3.05
CA SER A 256 -7.05 7.97 -3.39
C SER A 256 -7.35 8.53 -4.77
N ASP A 257 -6.74 9.66 -5.13
CA ASP A 257 -6.94 10.31 -6.44
C ASP A 257 -6.39 9.44 -7.59
N ALA A 258 -5.21 8.85 -7.39
CA ALA A 258 -4.59 7.98 -8.40
C ALA A 258 -5.41 6.71 -8.63
N LEU A 259 -5.94 6.12 -7.56
CA LEU A 259 -6.84 4.98 -7.65
C LEU A 259 -8.18 5.36 -8.31
N MET A 260 -8.75 6.52 -7.97
CA MET A 260 -9.98 6.99 -8.60
C MET A 260 -9.77 7.23 -10.10
N SER A 261 -8.68 7.90 -10.48
CA SER A 261 -8.30 8.09 -11.90
C SER A 261 -8.08 6.74 -12.60
N PHE A 262 -7.44 5.79 -11.94
CA PHE A 262 -7.27 4.45 -12.48
C PHE A 262 -8.62 3.76 -12.75
N PHE A 263 -9.58 3.83 -11.83
CA PHE A 263 -10.89 3.21 -12.01
C PHE A 263 -11.74 3.91 -13.07
N THR A 264 -11.67 5.23 -13.18
CA THR A 264 -12.49 6.04 -14.11
C THR A 264 -11.82 6.28 -15.46
N ARG A 265 -10.55 5.90 -15.64
CA ARG A 265 -9.73 6.18 -16.85
C ARG A 265 -9.58 7.68 -17.13
N ALA A 266 -9.60 8.49 -16.07
CA ALA A 266 -9.46 9.95 -16.15
C ALA A 266 -7.98 10.37 -16.14
#